data_5483207b6a6ac149456a69926cbeca24
#
_entry.id   5483207b6a6ac149456a69926cbeca24
#
_cell.length_a   1.000
_cell.length_b   1.000
_cell.length_c   1.000
_cell.angle_alpha   90.00
_cell.angle_beta   90.00
_cell.angle_gamma   90.00
#
_symmetry.space_group_name_H-M   'P 1'
#
loop_
_entity.id
_entity.type
_entity.pdbx_description
1 polymer ?
#
loop_
_entity_poly.entity_id
_entity_poly.type
_entity_poly.pdbx_seq_one_letter_code
_entity_poly.pdbx_strand_id
1 'polypeptide(L)'
;TAGRQRRQRGLSIVELMVGVAIGLFVVAAATMLVSTQLSDNRRLMLETQVQQDLRASADIITRELRRAGHWGKARDGVWFEGNVAAVRDNPYTPIAKADGTEFADGDVSSTVLMSYSRSGGEADENGVVDATEQLGFRLDNGVIQTRLGDAGWQALTDGHTLKVTEFS
;
A
#
# COMPACT_ATOMS: atom_id res chain seq x y z
N THR A 1 63.63 42.34 37.04
CA THR A 1 62.51 41.87 36.23
C THR A 1 61.20 42.09 36.98
N ALA A 2 60.48 43.23 36.69
CA ALA A 2 59.25 43.58 37.35
C ALA A 2 58.07 42.81 36.62
N GLY A 3 57.50 41.84 37.35
CA GLY A 3 56.31 41.08 36.91
C GLY A 3 55.12 42.03 36.86
N ARG A 4 54.57 42.18 35.62
CA ARG A 4 53.36 42.93 35.33
C ARG A 4 52.14 42.13 35.82
N GLN A 5 51.66 42.42 37.04
CA GLN A 5 50.40 41.85 37.54
C GLN A 5 49.25 42.28 36.65
N ARG A 6 48.67 41.29 35.92
CA ARG A 6 47.42 41.50 35.21
C ARG A 6 46.28 41.66 36.22
N ARG A 7 45.70 42.86 36.29
CA ARG A 7 44.48 43.13 37.06
C ARG A 7 43.39 42.24 36.53
N GLN A 8 42.97 41.26 37.33
CA GLN A 8 41.73 40.49 37.07
C GLN A 8 40.55 41.46 37.24
N ARG A 9 39.84 41.72 36.16
CA ARG A 9 38.58 42.43 36.20
C ARG A 9 37.50 41.40 36.51
N GLY A 10 36.85 41.51 37.66
CA GLY A 10 35.65 40.70 37.99
C GLY A 10 34.48 41.07 37.08
N LEU A 11 33.71 40.07 36.66
CA LEU A 11 32.47 40.28 35.92
C LEU A 11 31.45 41.03 36.79
N SER A 12 30.81 42.02 36.24
CA SER A 12 29.68 42.70 36.87
C SER A 12 28.48 41.78 36.96
N ILE A 13 27.70 41.88 38.04
CA ILE A 13 26.43 41.14 38.19
C ILE A 13 25.47 41.42 37.00
N VAL A 14 25.48 42.67 36.50
CA VAL A 14 24.67 43.07 35.33
C VAL A 14 25.12 42.34 34.07
N GLU A 15 26.42 42.22 33.83
CA GLU A 15 27.01 41.53 32.69
C GLU A 15 26.65 40.02 32.70
N LEU A 16 26.67 39.42 33.90
CA LEU A 16 26.23 38.04 34.09
C LEU A 16 24.73 37.86 33.83
N MET A 17 23.87 38.77 34.28
CA MET A 17 22.43 38.74 34.05
C MET A 17 22.10 38.89 32.56
N VAL A 18 22.77 39.82 31.87
CA VAL A 18 22.62 40.03 30.42
C VAL A 18 23.10 38.79 29.64
N GLY A 19 24.23 38.20 30.01
CA GLY A 19 24.73 37.00 29.38
C GLY A 19 23.79 35.79 29.52
N VAL A 20 23.22 35.59 30.72
CA VAL A 20 22.21 34.53 30.96
C VAL A 20 20.94 34.77 30.16
N ALA A 21 20.45 36.03 30.13
CA ALA A 21 19.26 36.36 29.37
C ALA A 21 19.42 36.11 27.86
N ILE A 22 20.54 36.52 27.28
CA ILE A 22 20.86 36.25 25.86
C ILE A 22 21.03 34.74 25.64
N GLY A 23 21.70 34.03 26.51
CA GLY A 23 21.87 32.59 26.42
C GLY A 23 20.56 31.82 26.44
N LEU A 24 19.61 32.19 27.33
CA LEU A 24 18.29 31.60 27.39
C LEU A 24 17.47 31.91 26.12
N PHE A 25 17.59 33.10 25.58
CA PHE A 25 16.91 33.48 24.34
C PHE A 25 17.40 32.67 23.14
N VAL A 26 18.70 32.45 23.03
CA VAL A 26 19.30 31.62 21.96
C VAL A 26 18.86 30.16 22.10
N VAL A 27 18.86 29.61 23.32
CA VAL A 27 18.41 28.24 23.56
C VAL A 27 16.92 28.09 23.23
N ALA A 28 16.09 29.05 23.60
CA ALA A 28 14.65 29.04 23.27
C ALA A 28 14.42 29.03 21.75
N ALA A 29 15.14 29.89 21.01
CA ALA A 29 15.07 29.94 19.57
C ALA A 29 15.53 28.63 18.90
N ALA A 30 16.63 28.05 19.38
CA ALA A 30 17.13 26.75 18.89
C ALA A 30 16.14 25.62 19.14
N THR A 31 15.53 25.57 20.31
CA THR A 31 14.53 24.57 20.68
C THR A 31 13.28 24.65 19.78
N MET A 32 12.83 25.87 19.47
CA MET A 32 11.71 26.11 18.58
C MET A 32 12.02 25.60 17.14
N LEU A 33 13.23 25.86 16.66
CA LEU A 33 13.68 25.40 15.34
C LEU A 33 13.71 23.87 15.26
N VAL A 34 14.29 23.21 16.27
CA VAL A 34 14.34 21.74 16.33
C VAL A 34 12.93 21.13 16.38
N SER A 35 12.03 21.72 17.16
CA SER A 35 10.65 21.26 17.28
C SER A 35 9.93 21.32 15.92
N THR A 36 10.11 22.40 15.16
CA THR A 36 9.55 22.54 13.80
C THR A 36 10.13 21.48 12.85
N GLN A 37 11.44 21.28 12.86
CA GLN A 37 12.10 20.26 12.03
C GLN A 37 11.61 18.83 12.34
N LEU A 38 11.37 18.50 13.60
CA LEU A 38 10.85 17.20 13.99
C LEU A 38 9.42 16.99 13.48
N SER A 39 8.59 18.03 13.52
CA SER A 39 7.23 17.99 12.98
C SER A 39 7.23 17.79 11.46
N ASP A 40 8.06 18.53 10.74
CA ASP A 40 8.18 18.42 9.28
C ASP A 40 8.71 17.05 8.85
N ASN A 41 9.70 16.51 9.55
CA ASN A 41 10.23 15.18 9.30
C ASN A 41 9.17 14.07 9.48
N ARG A 42 8.34 14.17 10.53
CA ARG A 42 7.22 13.22 10.74
C ARG A 42 6.23 13.27 9.61
N ARG A 43 5.88 14.46 9.15
CA ARG A 43 4.96 14.66 8.03
C ARG A 43 5.51 14.04 6.74
N LEU A 44 6.77 14.29 6.41
CA LEU A 44 7.43 13.71 5.24
C LEU A 44 7.51 12.18 5.30
N MET A 45 7.76 11.61 6.48
CA MET A 45 7.77 10.15 6.68
C MET A 45 6.39 9.55 6.40
N LEU A 46 5.31 10.15 6.95
CA LEU A 46 3.93 9.69 6.70
C LEU A 46 3.56 9.80 5.23
N GLU A 47 3.91 10.90 4.57
CA GLU A 47 3.64 11.11 3.14
C GLU A 47 4.37 10.07 2.27
N THR A 48 5.62 9.77 2.60
CA THR A 48 6.39 8.70 1.93
C THR A 48 5.78 7.32 2.16
N GLN A 49 5.35 7.02 3.38
CA GLN A 49 4.69 5.76 3.71
C GLN A 49 3.39 5.59 2.93
N VAL A 50 2.53 6.62 2.89
CA VAL A 50 1.28 6.60 2.11
C VAL A 50 1.56 6.33 0.63
N GLN A 51 2.57 6.97 0.05
CA GLN A 51 2.93 6.73 -1.35
C GLN A 51 3.44 5.30 -1.59
N GLN A 52 4.21 4.73 -0.67
CA GLN A 52 4.69 3.35 -0.76
C GLN A 52 3.54 2.35 -0.66
N ASP A 53 2.62 2.55 0.29
CA ASP A 53 1.47 1.69 0.50
C ASP A 53 0.53 1.70 -0.71
N LEU A 54 0.30 2.88 -1.31
CA LEU A 54 -0.49 3.01 -2.53
C LEU A 54 0.15 2.27 -3.71
N ARG A 55 1.46 2.43 -3.92
CA ARG A 55 2.18 1.74 -4.99
C ARG A 55 2.16 0.23 -4.79
N ALA A 56 2.45 -0.24 -3.58
CA ALA A 56 2.43 -1.66 -3.26
C ALA A 56 1.05 -2.28 -3.49
N SER A 57 -0.01 -1.58 -3.06
CA SER A 57 -1.40 -2.00 -3.28
C SER A 57 -1.74 -2.06 -4.77
N ALA A 58 -1.38 -1.03 -5.54
CA ALA A 58 -1.62 -0.98 -6.97
C ALA A 58 -0.86 -2.09 -7.72
N ASP A 59 0.37 -2.38 -7.33
CA ASP A 59 1.18 -3.47 -7.91
C ASP A 59 0.56 -4.84 -7.64
N ILE A 60 0.07 -5.08 -6.41
CA ILE A 60 -0.61 -6.31 -6.04
C ILE A 60 -1.90 -6.47 -6.88
N ILE A 61 -2.74 -5.43 -6.91
CA ILE A 61 -3.99 -5.44 -7.67
C ILE A 61 -3.71 -5.70 -9.15
N THR A 62 -2.78 -4.97 -9.74
CA THR A 62 -2.43 -5.12 -11.16
C THR A 62 -1.92 -6.52 -11.48
N ARG A 63 -1.09 -7.09 -10.60
CA ARG A 63 -0.57 -8.44 -10.78
C ARG A 63 -1.67 -9.49 -10.75
N GLU A 64 -2.58 -9.39 -9.80
CA GLU A 64 -3.68 -10.35 -9.66
C GLU A 64 -4.69 -10.18 -10.81
N LEU A 65 -5.02 -8.95 -11.22
CA LEU A 65 -5.88 -8.69 -12.37
C LEU A 65 -5.33 -9.30 -13.68
N ARG A 66 -4.01 -9.24 -13.88
CA ARG A 66 -3.37 -9.86 -15.06
C ARG A 66 -3.46 -11.38 -15.09
N ARG A 67 -3.72 -12.00 -13.96
CA ARG A 67 -3.89 -13.45 -13.83
C ARG A 67 -5.34 -13.88 -13.95
N ALA A 68 -6.29 -12.94 -13.88
CA ALA A 68 -7.71 -13.22 -13.99
C ALA A 68 -8.03 -14.02 -15.24
N GLY A 69 -8.85 -15.06 -15.10
CA GLY A 69 -9.22 -15.95 -16.20
C GLY A 69 -8.12 -16.93 -16.65
N HIS A 70 -6.96 -16.95 -15.97
CA HIS A 70 -5.93 -17.95 -16.30
C HIS A 70 -6.44 -19.36 -16.03
N TRP A 71 -6.29 -20.24 -17.01
CA TRP A 71 -6.71 -21.63 -16.95
C TRP A 71 -5.52 -22.58 -17.18
N GLY A 72 -5.25 -23.46 -16.23
CA GLY A 72 -4.16 -24.43 -16.30
C GLY A 72 -4.26 -25.39 -17.49
N LYS A 73 -5.48 -25.67 -17.96
CA LYS A 73 -5.78 -26.50 -19.14
C LYS A 73 -6.22 -25.68 -20.37
N ALA A 74 -5.72 -24.48 -20.55
CA ALA A 74 -6.10 -23.60 -21.66
C ALA A 74 -5.99 -24.27 -23.06
N ARG A 75 -5.14 -25.27 -23.19
CA ARG A 75 -5.02 -26.12 -24.35
C ARG A 75 -6.32 -26.84 -24.72
N ASP A 76 -7.12 -27.25 -23.73
CA ASP A 76 -8.39 -27.94 -23.95
C ASP A 76 -9.47 -26.99 -24.53
N GLY A 77 -9.26 -25.67 -24.40
CA GLY A 77 -10.12 -24.64 -24.94
C GLY A 77 -9.82 -24.27 -26.41
N VAL A 78 -8.82 -24.88 -27.03
CA VAL A 78 -8.38 -24.55 -28.40
C VAL A 78 -8.52 -25.76 -29.30
N TRP A 79 -9.22 -25.58 -30.43
CA TRP A 79 -9.25 -26.61 -31.46
C TRP A 79 -7.91 -26.69 -32.19
N PHE A 80 -7.40 -27.89 -32.39
CA PHE A 80 -6.24 -28.15 -33.25
C PHE A 80 -6.43 -29.48 -33.99
N GLU A 81 -5.80 -29.62 -35.16
CA GLU A 81 -5.88 -30.79 -35.98
C GLU A 81 -5.33 -32.03 -35.22
N GLY A 82 -6.13 -33.11 -35.21
CA GLY A 82 -5.84 -34.32 -34.44
C GLY A 82 -6.39 -34.33 -32.99
N ASN A 83 -7.00 -33.25 -32.55
CA ASN A 83 -7.73 -33.26 -31.26
C ASN A 83 -9.10 -33.93 -31.44
N VAL A 84 -9.26 -35.10 -30.86
CA VAL A 84 -10.53 -35.85 -30.87
C VAL A 84 -11.47 -35.48 -29.73
N ALA A 85 -11.00 -34.73 -28.74
CA ALA A 85 -11.79 -34.24 -27.64
C ALA A 85 -12.60 -33.00 -28.03
N ALA A 86 -13.78 -32.84 -27.45
CA ALA A 86 -14.54 -31.61 -27.60
C ALA A 86 -13.79 -30.43 -26.98
N VAL A 87 -13.81 -29.29 -27.66
CA VAL A 87 -13.31 -28.02 -27.10
C VAL A 87 -14.10 -27.70 -25.83
N ARG A 88 -13.38 -27.35 -24.75
CA ARG A 88 -13.95 -27.04 -23.43
C ARG A 88 -13.92 -25.53 -23.20
N ASP A 89 -14.97 -25.01 -22.58
CA ASP A 89 -14.99 -23.61 -22.15
C ASP A 89 -14.11 -23.41 -20.91
N ASN A 90 -13.49 -22.24 -20.84
CA ASN A 90 -12.72 -21.84 -19.65
C ASN A 90 -13.68 -21.64 -18.47
N PRO A 91 -13.53 -22.38 -17.37
CA PRO A 91 -14.41 -22.24 -16.22
C PRO A 91 -14.17 -20.98 -15.40
N TYR A 92 -13.02 -20.34 -15.58
CA TYR A 92 -12.62 -19.16 -14.79
C TYR A 92 -13.16 -17.88 -15.37
N THR A 93 -13.99 -17.18 -14.59
CA THR A 93 -14.47 -15.84 -14.95
C THR A 93 -13.32 -14.85 -14.84
N PRO A 94 -13.02 -14.07 -15.89
CA PRO A 94 -11.90 -13.18 -15.85
C PRO A 94 -12.08 -12.07 -14.82
N ILE A 95 -13.12 -11.26 -14.91
CA ILE A 95 -13.38 -10.14 -14.00
C ILE A 95 -14.90 -9.94 -13.90
N ALA A 96 -15.40 -9.79 -12.67
CA ALA A 96 -16.82 -9.57 -12.39
C ALA A 96 -17.03 -8.53 -11.29
N LYS A 97 -18.22 -7.94 -11.26
CA LYS A 97 -18.71 -7.05 -10.21
C LYS A 97 -19.11 -7.83 -8.95
N ALA A 98 -19.49 -7.12 -7.89
CA ALA A 98 -19.92 -7.71 -6.63
C ALA A 98 -21.08 -8.71 -6.74
N ASP A 99 -21.98 -8.48 -7.71
CA ASP A 99 -23.14 -9.33 -8.01
C ASP A 99 -22.82 -10.53 -8.92
N GLY A 100 -21.53 -10.67 -9.31
CA GLY A 100 -21.08 -11.73 -10.20
C GLY A 100 -21.31 -11.46 -11.69
N THR A 101 -21.85 -10.29 -12.06
CA THR A 101 -21.98 -9.91 -13.47
C THR A 101 -20.67 -9.37 -14.03
N GLU A 102 -20.41 -9.61 -15.32
CA GLU A 102 -19.25 -9.06 -16.01
C GLU A 102 -19.33 -7.53 -16.12
N PHE A 103 -18.16 -6.90 -16.25
CA PHE A 103 -18.08 -5.46 -16.52
C PHE A 103 -18.47 -5.18 -17.98
N ALA A 104 -19.37 -4.22 -18.17
CA ALA A 104 -19.62 -3.60 -19.45
C ALA A 104 -18.78 -2.32 -19.61
N ASP A 105 -18.68 -1.81 -20.83
CA ASP A 105 -17.96 -0.56 -21.10
C ASP A 105 -18.58 0.61 -20.32
N GLY A 106 -17.74 1.30 -19.55
CA GLY A 106 -18.15 2.41 -18.70
C GLY A 106 -18.69 2.01 -17.31
N ASP A 107 -18.75 0.72 -16.97
CA ASP A 107 -19.16 0.29 -15.64
C ASP A 107 -18.12 0.69 -14.58
N VAL A 108 -18.62 1.13 -13.42
CA VAL A 108 -17.82 1.44 -12.23
C VAL A 108 -18.30 0.58 -11.07
N SER A 109 -17.38 -0.01 -10.32
CA SER A 109 -17.70 -0.81 -9.15
C SER A 109 -16.65 -0.66 -8.08
N SER A 110 -17.08 -0.55 -6.83
CA SER A 110 -16.19 -0.58 -5.66
C SER A 110 -15.69 -1.99 -5.31
N THR A 111 -16.11 -3.00 -6.05
CA THR A 111 -15.74 -4.39 -5.84
C THR A 111 -15.43 -5.05 -7.18
N VAL A 112 -14.31 -5.74 -7.23
CA VAL A 112 -13.86 -6.53 -8.37
C VAL A 112 -13.64 -7.95 -7.89
N LEU A 113 -14.33 -8.91 -8.51
CA LEU A 113 -14.17 -10.34 -8.30
C LEU A 113 -13.47 -10.96 -9.51
N MET A 114 -12.66 -11.97 -9.28
CA MET A 114 -11.97 -12.70 -10.33
C MET A 114 -11.71 -14.13 -9.88
N SER A 115 -11.46 -15.00 -10.85
CA SER A 115 -10.98 -16.35 -10.59
C SER A 115 -9.87 -16.72 -11.56
N TYR A 116 -8.98 -17.59 -11.12
CA TYR A 116 -7.95 -18.19 -11.96
C TYR A 116 -7.43 -19.48 -11.33
N SER A 117 -6.95 -20.40 -12.17
CA SER A 117 -6.32 -21.63 -11.73
C SER A 117 -5.10 -21.35 -10.84
N ARG A 118 -5.09 -21.95 -9.65
CA ARG A 118 -3.97 -21.92 -8.70
C ARG A 118 -3.27 -23.28 -8.62
N SER A 119 -3.68 -24.22 -9.43
CA SER A 119 -3.07 -25.55 -9.50
C SER A 119 -1.60 -25.46 -9.92
N GLY A 120 -0.79 -26.41 -9.44
CA GLY A 120 0.65 -26.50 -9.72
C GLY A 120 1.01 -26.82 -11.17
N GLY A 121 0.02 -27.10 -12.01
CA GLY A 121 0.19 -27.43 -13.43
C GLY A 121 -1.05 -28.10 -14.02
N GLU A 122 -0.96 -28.49 -15.30
CA GLU A 122 -2.05 -29.11 -16.05
C GLU A 122 -2.58 -30.39 -15.38
N ALA A 123 -1.72 -31.13 -14.69
CA ALA A 123 -2.11 -32.39 -14.02
C ALA A 123 -3.00 -32.19 -12.81
N ASP A 124 -2.86 -31.05 -12.11
CA ASP A 124 -3.58 -30.76 -10.88
C ASP A 124 -4.87 -29.97 -11.13
N GLU A 125 -5.06 -29.47 -12.37
CA GLU A 125 -6.24 -28.72 -12.77
C GLU A 125 -7.46 -29.62 -12.90
N ASN A 126 -8.50 -29.37 -12.08
CA ASN A 126 -9.72 -30.17 -12.07
C ASN A 126 -10.81 -29.66 -13.05
N GLY A 127 -10.65 -28.44 -13.60
CA GLY A 127 -11.61 -27.82 -14.51
C GLY A 127 -12.85 -27.25 -13.81
N VAL A 128 -12.80 -27.06 -12.49
CA VAL A 128 -13.84 -26.44 -11.67
C VAL A 128 -13.23 -25.33 -10.84
N VAL A 129 -13.93 -24.21 -10.73
CA VAL A 129 -13.48 -23.10 -9.89
C VAL A 129 -13.69 -23.43 -8.41
N ASP A 130 -12.60 -23.72 -7.72
CA ASP A 130 -12.63 -23.99 -6.30
C ASP A 130 -12.69 -22.69 -5.46
N ALA A 131 -13.11 -22.82 -4.19
CA ALA A 131 -13.17 -21.67 -3.29
C ALA A 131 -11.81 -20.98 -3.12
N THR A 132 -10.70 -21.71 -3.18
CA THR A 132 -9.32 -21.20 -3.07
C THR A 132 -8.86 -20.43 -4.30
N GLU A 133 -9.57 -20.54 -5.43
CA GLU A 133 -9.27 -19.91 -6.70
C GLU A 133 -10.08 -18.64 -6.96
N GLN A 134 -10.96 -18.30 -6.01
CA GLN A 134 -11.74 -17.08 -6.03
C GLN A 134 -10.99 -15.95 -5.34
N LEU A 135 -10.80 -14.85 -6.04
CA LEU A 135 -10.07 -13.68 -5.56
C LEU A 135 -10.92 -12.43 -5.79
N GLY A 136 -10.53 -11.35 -5.13
CA GLY A 136 -11.20 -10.08 -5.35
C GLY A 136 -10.55 -8.95 -4.57
N PHE A 137 -10.95 -7.75 -4.96
CA PHE A 137 -10.64 -6.51 -4.26
C PHE A 137 -11.91 -5.71 -4.05
N ARG A 138 -11.99 -5.00 -2.92
CA ARG A 138 -13.09 -4.07 -2.66
C ARG A 138 -12.62 -2.88 -1.84
N LEU A 139 -13.33 -1.79 -1.98
CA LEU A 139 -13.25 -0.67 -1.05
C LEU A 139 -14.35 -0.83 0.00
N ASP A 140 -13.96 -0.91 1.27
CA ASP A 140 -14.88 -0.97 2.40
C ASP A 140 -14.41 -0.03 3.50
N ASN A 141 -15.25 0.94 3.88
CA ASN A 141 -14.98 1.94 4.91
C ASN A 141 -13.64 2.70 4.75
N GLY A 142 -13.21 2.95 3.51
CA GLY A 142 -11.97 3.66 3.21
C GLY A 142 -10.72 2.78 3.24
N VAL A 143 -10.87 1.46 3.35
CA VAL A 143 -9.80 0.46 3.33
C VAL A 143 -9.96 -0.41 2.08
N ILE A 144 -8.90 -0.56 1.31
CA ILE A 144 -8.87 -1.58 0.25
C ILE A 144 -8.70 -2.93 0.93
N GLN A 145 -9.62 -3.83 0.64
CA GLN A 145 -9.59 -5.20 1.11
C GLN A 145 -9.34 -6.15 -0.07
N THR A 146 -8.64 -7.24 0.19
CA THR A 146 -8.45 -8.34 -0.75
C THR A 146 -9.14 -9.60 -0.23
N ARG A 147 -9.71 -10.38 -1.14
CA ARG A 147 -10.18 -11.75 -0.89
C ARG A 147 -9.19 -12.71 -1.50
N LEU A 148 -8.71 -13.66 -0.71
CA LEU A 148 -7.78 -14.72 -1.13
C LEU A 148 -8.43 -16.05 -0.85
N GLY A 149 -9.15 -16.57 -1.83
CA GLY A 149 -9.83 -17.84 -1.70
C GLY A 149 -10.94 -17.82 -0.65
N ASP A 150 -10.98 -18.82 0.19
CA ASP A 150 -11.93 -19.03 1.28
C ASP A 150 -11.60 -18.26 2.56
N ALA A 151 -10.44 -17.59 2.63
CA ALA A 151 -10.01 -16.84 3.82
C ALA A 151 -10.86 -15.57 4.08
N GLY A 152 -11.78 -15.23 3.18
CA GLY A 152 -12.62 -14.03 3.31
C GLY A 152 -11.88 -12.75 2.97
N TRP A 153 -12.48 -11.60 3.33
CA TRP A 153 -11.93 -10.28 3.05
C TRP A 153 -10.92 -9.87 4.13
N GLN A 154 -9.74 -9.47 3.69
CA GLN A 154 -8.62 -9.02 4.54
C GLN A 154 -8.17 -7.63 4.11
N ALA A 155 -7.78 -6.79 5.06
CA ALA A 155 -7.27 -5.46 4.77
C ALA A 155 -5.96 -5.55 3.96
N LEU A 156 -5.90 -4.85 2.84
CA LEU A 156 -4.71 -4.66 2.02
C LEU A 156 -4.00 -3.35 2.37
N THR A 157 -4.77 -2.32 2.73
CA THR A 157 -4.25 -1.03 3.18
C THR A 157 -4.56 -0.82 4.67
N ASP A 158 -3.70 -0.07 5.37
CA ASP A 158 -3.93 0.30 6.76
C ASP A 158 -4.84 1.54 6.85
N GLY A 159 -6.06 1.37 7.33
CA GLY A 159 -7.03 2.45 7.51
C GLY A 159 -6.67 3.51 8.56
N HIS A 160 -5.61 3.28 9.37
CA HIS A 160 -5.09 4.28 10.31
C HIS A 160 -4.13 5.27 9.64
N THR A 161 -3.44 4.84 8.59
CA THR A 161 -2.46 5.66 7.87
C THR A 161 -3.00 6.20 6.55
N LEU A 162 -3.90 5.46 5.90
CA LEU A 162 -4.42 5.79 4.58
C LEU A 162 -5.93 5.55 4.53
N LYS A 163 -6.69 6.58 4.18
CA LYS A 163 -8.11 6.45 3.86
C LYS A 163 -8.31 6.62 2.35
N VAL A 164 -8.70 5.54 1.68
CA VAL A 164 -9.05 5.55 0.26
C VAL A 164 -10.47 6.09 0.10
N THR A 165 -10.63 7.11 -0.73
CA THR A 165 -11.93 7.75 -0.99
C THR A 165 -12.62 7.19 -2.20
N GLU A 166 -11.86 6.66 -3.15
CA GLU A 166 -12.38 6.12 -4.41
C GLU A 166 -11.52 4.95 -4.88
N PHE A 167 -12.19 3.94 -5.43
CA PHE A 167 -11.59 2.77 -6.06
C PHE A 167 -12.45 2.42 -7.27
N SER A 168 -11.99 2.82 -8.45
CA SER A 168 -12.71 2.68 -9.72
C SER A 168 -11.75 2.33 -10.87
#